data_cb63740353f40c127384614714110e62
#
_entry.id   cb63740353f40c127384614714110e62
#
_cell.length_a   1.000
_cell.length_b   1.000
_cell.length_c   1.000
_cell.angle_alpha   90.00
_cell.angle_beta   90.00
_cell.angle_gamma   90.00
#
_symmetry.space_group_name_H-M   'P 1'
#
loop_
_entity.id
_entity.type
_entity.pdbx_description
1 polymer ?
#
loop_
_entity_poly.entity_id
_entity_poly.type
_entity_poly.pdbx_seq_one_letter_code
_entity_poly.pdbx_strand_id
1 'polypeptide(L)'
;MLKKQLRLEEMKQELHPGSVFTRFSFVVKLLHIKSFYWISNVVFTAILKFLSLVFPHCSLPTSYKEARKLIKALGLGYESIHVCLNNCVLFRKTYAKNDECPVCGASRWKDDKARNRSPKKILRHFPLIRRLKRMFASKKISEEAQWHKLKRRAVANELSHPADGEAWKDFDRRHEWFAQDPRNMRFGLATDGFNPFGKMSSAYSMWPVFLILYNFPPWLCMEQFNFMMCLLIPGPECPRKDFDVY
;
A
#
# COMPACT_ATOMS: atom_id res chain seq x y z
N MET A 1 3.83 -17.10 -17.46
CA MET A 1 3.09 -15.83 -17.76
C MET A 1 1.65 -16.07 -18.19
N LEU A 2 1.37 -16.94 -19.15
CA LEU A 2 0.05 -17.22 -19.71
C LEU A 2 -1.03 -17.58 -18.66
N LYS A 3 -0.75 -18.52 -17.74
CA LYS A 3 -1.69 -18.93 -16.66
C LYS A 3 -2.10 -17.79 -15.72
N LYS A 4 -1.26 -16.78 -15.54
CA LYS A 4 -1.56 -15.61 -14.70
C LYS A 4 -2.46 -14.62 -15.43
N GLN A 5 -2.29 -14.50 -16.73
CA GLN A 5 -3.07 -13.62 -17.62
C GLN A 5 -4.48 -14.15 -17.82
N LEU A 6 -4.63 -15.46 -18.13
CA LEU A 6 -5.91 -16.16 -18.22
C LEU A 6 -6.73 -16.03 -16.92
N ARG A 7 -6.10 -16.22 -15.76
CA ARG A 7 -6.78 -16.08 -14.45
C ARG A 7 -7.23 -14.65 -14.16
N LEU A 8 -6.54 -13.65 -14.69
CA LEU A 8 -6.92 -12.23 -14.58
C LEU A 8 -8.11 -11.87 -15.47
N GLU A 9 -8.23 -12.49 -16.65
CA GLU A 9 -9.35 -12.30 -17.55
C GLU A 9 -10.61 -12.99 -17.02
N GLU A 10 -10.49 -14.21 -16.51
CA GLU A 10 -11.59 -14.91 -15.81
C GLU A 10 -12.15 -14.10 -14.63
N MET A 11 -11.30 -13.37 -13.92
CA MET A 11 -11.70 -12.53 -12.78
C MET A 11 -12.43 -11.23 -13.19
N LYS A 12 -12.33 -10.82 -14.46
CA LYS A 12 -13.07 -9.67 -15.01
C LYS A 12 -14.49 -10.04 -15.45
N GLN A 13 -14.78 -11.33 -15.59
CA GLN A 13 -16.11 -11.80 -15.94
C GLN A 13 -17.11 -11.47 -14.84
N GLU A 14 -18.38 -11.31 -15.23
CA GLU A 14 -19.47 -11.18 -14.29
C GLU A 14 -19.50 -12.34 -13.29
N LEU A 15 -19.91 -12.09 -12.06
CA LEU A 15 -20.04 -13.13 -11.04
C LEU A 15 -21.02 -14.23 -11.48
N HIS A 16 -22.14 -13.80 -12.03
CA HIS A 16 -23.14 -14.62 -12.72
C HIS A 16 -23.83 -13.74 -13.78
N PRO A 17 -24.55 -14.29 -14.75
CA PRO A 17 -25.27 -13.50 -15.74
C PRO A 17 -26.19 -12.45 -15.10
N GLY A 18 -26.02 -11.17 -15.49
CA GLY A 18 -26.76 -10.03 -14.93
C GLY A 18 -26.25 -9.50 -13.59
N SER A 19 -25.12 -9.98 -13.09
CA SER A 19 -24.53 -9.49 -11.84
C SER A 19 -23.85 -8.12 -12.03
N VAL A 20 -24.10 -7.19 -11.12
CA VAL A 20 -23.38 -5.90 -11.04
C VAL A 20 -21.91 -6.11 -10.64
N PHE A 21 -21.60 -7.26 -10.03
CA PHE A 21 -20.25 -7.58 -9.59
C PHE A 21 -19.54 -8.48 -10.58
N THR A 22 -18.28 -8.16 -10.88
CA THR A 22 -17.35 -9.13 -11.43
C THR A 22 -16.88 -10.08 -10.32
N ARG A 23 -16.38 -11.26 -10.67
CA ARG A 23 -15.77 -12.20 -9.70
C ARG A 23 -14.71 -11.50 -8.83
N PHE A 24 -13.92 -10.63 -9.44
CA PHE A 24 -12.89 -9.86 -8.73
C PHE A 24 -13.49 -8.84 -7.75
N SER A 25 -14.39 -7.98 -8.22
CA SER A 25 -14.97 -6.94 -7.36
C SER A 25 -15.73 -7.52 -6.17
N PHE A 26 -16.37 -8.67 -6.36
CA PHE A 26 -17.02 -9.42 -5.29
C PHE A 26 -16.04 -9.90 -4.22
N VAL A 27 -14.93 -10.54 -4.63
CA VAL A 27 -13.88 -10.98 -3.69
C VAL A 27 -13.25 -9.80 -2.94
N VAL A 28 -13.00 -8.68 -3.64
CA VAL A 28 -12.48 -7.45 -3.01
C VAL A 28 -13.48 -6.91 -1.99
N LYS A 29 -14.77 -6.88 -2.31
CA LYS A 29 -15.81 -6.41 -1.38
C LYS A 29 -15.91 -7.30 -0.14
N LEU A 30 -15.83 -8.62 -0.30
CA LEU A 30 -15.79 -9.56 0.82
C LEU A 30 -14.56 -9.35 1.71
N LEU A 31 -13.38 -9.14 1.10
CA LEU A 31 -12.16 -8.84 1.86
C LEU A 31 -12.23 -7.49 2.57
N HIS A 32 -12.90 -6.51 1.99
CA HIS A 32 -13.19 -5.24 2.65
C HIS A 32 -14.07 -5.45 3.88
N ILE A 33 -15.18 -6.17 3.75
CA ILE A 33 -16.07 -6.53 4.86
C ILE A 33 -15.28 -7.27 5.95
N LYS A 34 -14.47 -8.27 5.56
CA LYS A 34 -13.62 -8.99 6.50
C LYS A 34 -12.74 -8.05 7.32
N SER A 35 -12.10 -7.08 6.66
CA SER A 35 -11.18 -6.16 7.33
C SER A 35 -11.91 -5.14 8.19
N PHE A 36 -13.03 -4.62 7.71
CA PHE A 36 -13.81 -3.62 8.41
C PHE A 36 -14.44 -4.15 9.70
N TYR A 37 -14.97 -5.38 9.64
CA TYR A 37 -15.63 -6.04 10.77
C TYR A 37 -14.74 -7.01 11.55
N TRP A 38 -13.40 -6.96 11.32
CA TRP A 38 -12.43 -7.78 12.05
C TRP A 38 -12.71 -9.29 12.01
N ILE A 39 -13.35 -9.78 10.94
CA ILE A 39 -13.68 -11.20 10.78
C ILE A 39 -12.39 -12.04 10.77
N SER A 40 -12.33 -13.09 11.59
CA SER A 40 -11.16 -13.97 11.65
C SER A 40 -10.93 -14.70 10.33
N ASN A 41 -9.69 -15.15 10.08
CA ASN A 41 -9.35 -15.87 8.86
C ASN A 41 -10.10 -17.22 8.76
N VAL A 42 -10.39 -17.83 9.88
CA VAL A 42 -11.11 -19.11 9.96
C VAL A 42 -12.58 -18.91 9.54
N VAL A 43 -13.26 -17.95 10.16
CA VAL A 43 -14.65 -17.59 9.84
C VAL A 43 -14.77 -17.17 8.37
N PHE A 44 -13.87 -16.30 7.90
CA PHE A 44 -13.88 -15.86 6.51
C PHE A 44 -13.67 -17.03 5.52
N THR A 45 -12.83 -18.00 5.86
CA THR A 45 -12.64 -19.21 5.05
C THR A 45 -13.92 -20.07 5.03
N ALA A 46 -14.63 -20.18 6.15
CA ALA A 46 -15.91 -20.89 6.20
C ALA A 46 -16.97 -20.19 5.33
N ILE A 47 -17.05 -18.86 5.39
CA ILE A 47 -17.94 -18.06 4.51
C ILE A 47 -17.61 -18.31 3.03
N LEU A 48 -16.33 -18.26 2.64
CA LEU A 48 -15.94 -18.51 1.25
C LEU A 48 -16.30 -19.92 0.77
N LYS A 49 -16.11 -20.93 1.60
CA LYS A 49 -16.52 -22.31 1.30
C LYS A 49 -18.04 -22.40 1.11
N PHE A 50 -18.81 -21.80 1.98
CA PHE A 50 -20.27 -21.77 1.87
C PHE A 50 -20.72 -21.06 0.57
N LEU A 51 -20.16 -19.89 0.27
CA LEU A 51 -20.46 -19.18 -0.98
C LEU A 51 -20.07 -19.97 -2.23
N SER A 52 -18.96 -20.73 -2.18
CA SER A 52 -18.57 -21.60 -3.29
C SER A 52 -19.54 -22.77 -3.52
N LEU A 53 -20.23 -23.23 -2.49
CA LEU A 53 -21.32 -24.23 -2.62
C LEU A 53 -22.59 -23.61 -3.18
N VAL A 54 -22.93 -22.40 -2.74
CA VAL A 54 -24.13 -21.67 -3.23
C VAL A 54 -23.98 -21.22 -4.68
N PHE A 55 -22.75 -20.82 -5.06
CA PHE A 55 -22.43 -20.32 -6.40
C PHE A 55 -21.38 -21.20 -7.09
N PRO A 56 -21.68 -22.45 -7.43
CA PRO A 56 -20.68 -23.40 -7.96
C PRO A 56 -20.05 -22.96 -9.28
N HIS A 57 -20.77 -22.20 -10.10
CA HIS A 57 -20.30 -21.71 -11.40
C HIS A 57 -19.44 -20.43 -11.32
N CYS A 58 -19.30 -19.83 -10.14
CA CYS A 58 -18.63 -18.53 -9.99
C CYS A 58 -17.12 -18.63 -9.77
N SER A 59 -16.54 -19.83 -9.66
CA SER A 59 -15.10 -20.07 -9.44
C SER A 59 -14.51 -19.20 -8.33
N LEU A 60 -15.21 -19.08 -7.20
CA LEU A 60 -14.80 -18.28 -6.04
C LEU A 60 -13.63 -18.94 -5.32
N PRO A 61 -12.74 -18.15 -4.67
CA PRO A 61 -11.71 -18.70 -3.80
C PRO A 61 -12.34 -19.41 -2.60
N THR A 62 -11.82 -20.58 -2.27
CA THR A 62 -12.35 -21.42 -1.16
C THR A 62 -11.67 -21.11 0.18
N SER A 63 -10.68 -20.25 0.20
CA SER A 63 -9.94 -19.89 1.42
C SER A 63 -9.44 -18.44 1.40
N TYR A 64 -9.23 -17.89 2.60
CA TYR A 64 -8.59 -16.57 2.76
C TYR A 64 -7.21 -16.52 2.08
N LYS A 65 -6.44 -17.61 2.14
CA LYS A 65 -5.13 -17.71 1.49
C LYS A 65 -5.23 -17.56 -0.05
N GLU A 66 -6.24 -18.15 -0.65
CA GLU A 66 -6.51 -18.02 -2.09
C GLU A 66 -7.00 -16.62 -2.45
N ALA A 67 -7.95 -16.06 -1.69
CA ALA A 67 -8.39 -14.69 -1.88
C ALA A 67 -7.23 -13.69 -1.82
N ARG A 68 -6.32 -13.82 -0.84
CA ARG A 68 -5.09 -13.01 -0.77
C ARG A 68 -4.16 -13.21 -1.96
N LYS A 69 -4.02 -14.42 -2.47
CA LYS A 69 -3.19 -14.67 -3.68
C LYS A 69 -3.73 -13.91 -4.89
N LEU A 70 -5.05 -13.82 -5.06
CA LEU A 70 -5.67 -13.04 -6.11
C LEU A 70 -5.34 -11.54 -6.00
N ILE A 71 -5.49 -10.97 -4.80
CA ILE A 71 -5.13 -9.57 -4.53
C ILE A 71 -3.64 -9.31 -4.81
N LYS A 72 -2.77 -10.20 -4.37
CA LYS A 72 -1.32 -10.10 -4.62
C LYS A 72 -0.97 -10.21 -6.10
N ALA A 73 -1.66 -11.07 -6.84
CA ALA A 73 -1.45 -11.24 -8.29
C ALA A 73 -1.74 -9.95 -9.07
N LEU A 74 -2.68 -9.12 -8.58
CA LEU A 74 -3.01 -7.82 -9.14
C LEU A 74 -2.07 -6.69 -8.69
N GLY A 75 -1.06 -7.03 -7.89
CA GLY A 75 -0.09 -6.05 -7.40
C GLY A 75 -0.61 -5.14 -6.28
N LEU A 76 -1.68 -5.54 -5.60
CA LEU A 76 -2.21 -4.87 -4.39
C LEU A 76 -1.57 -5.39 -3.10
N GLY A 77 -0.53 -6.20 -3.22
CA GLY A 77 0.21 -6.72 -2.07
C GLY A 77 1.34 -5.80 -1.63
N TYR A 78 2.10 -6.29 -0.67
CA TYR A 78 3.37 -5.70 -0.25
C TYR A 78 4.53 -6.66 -0.48
N GLU A 79 5.72 -6.11 -0.56
CA GLU A 79 6.99 -6.83 -0.55
C GLU A 79 7.54 -6.83 0.86
N SER A 80 8.02 -8.01 1.31
CA SER A 80 8.65 -8.15 2.61
C SER A 80 10.14 -7.92 2.47
N ILE A 81 10.67 -6.92 3.16
CA ILE A 81 12.10 -6.64 3.24
C ILE A 81 12.53 -6.95 4.66
N HIS A 82 13.52 -7.81 4.84
CA HIS A 82 14.02 -8.11 6.17
C HIS A 82 14.85 -6.95 6.70
N VAL A 83 14.73 -6.68 7.99
CA VAL A 83 15.38 -5.57 8.68
C VAL A 83 16.24 -6.11 9.80
N CYS A 84 17.38 -5.49 10.06
CA CYS A 84 18.17 -5.76 11.25
C CYS A 84 17.32 -5.50 12.51
N LEU A 85 17.47 -6.34 13.53
CA LEU A 85 16.73 -6.17 14.80
C LEU A 85 16.97 -4.79 15.40
N ASN A 86 18.22 -4.29 15.30
CA ASN A 86 18.67 -3.00 15.82
C ASN A 86 18.55 -1.85 14.79
N ASN A 87 17.78 -2.01 13.73
CA ASN A 87 17.54 -1.01 12.65
C ASN A 87 18.80 -0.58 11.87
N CYS A 88 19.92 -1.28 11.93
CA CYS A 88 21.16 -0.85 11.28
C CYS A 88 21.09 -0.88 9.75
N VAL A 89 20.46 -1.91 9.17
CA VAL A 89 20.40 -2.13 7.71
C VAL A 89 19.13 -2.83 7.28
N LEU A 90 18.77 -2.64 6.00
CA LEU A 90 17.82 -3.51 5.30
C LEU A 90 18.58 -4.64 4.58
N PHE A 91 18.14 -5.88 4.75
CA PHE A 91 18.69 -7.03 4.03
C PHE A 91 18.19 -7.05 2.58
N ARG A 92 18.66 -6.09 1.78
CA ARG A 92 18.35 -5.94 0.34
C ARG A 92 19.59 -5.49 -0.43
N LYS A 93 19.55 -5.59 -1.77
CA LYS A 93 20.68 -5.24 -2.65
C LYS A 93 21.97 -5.91 -2.17
N THR A 94 22.94 -5.13 -1.73
CA THR A 94 24.26 -5.60 -1.25
C THR A 94 24.14 -6.60 -0.10
N TYR A 95 23.19 -6.39 0.82
CA TYR A 95 23.02 -7.24 2.01
C TYR A 95 21.94 -8.32 1.84
N ALA A 96 21.43 -8.55 0.64
CA ALA A 96 20.31 -9.46 0.39
C ALA A 96 20.60 -10.91 0.81
N LYS A 97 21.86 -11.34 0.72
CA LYS A 97 22.31 -12.72 1.02
C LYS A 97 22.85 -12.90 2.44
N ASN A 98 23.02 -11.82 3.19
CA ASN A 98 23.61 -11.89 4.53
C ASN A 98 22.64 -12.52 5.53
N ASP A 99 23.13 -13.42 6.35
CA ASP A 99 22.38 -14.02 7.47
C ASP A 99 22.54 -13.19 8.75
N GLU A 100 23.59 -12.35 8.83
CA GLU A 100 23.89 -11.47 9.96
C GLU A 100 24.01 -10.02 9.51
N CYS A 101 23.77 -9.11 10.42
CA CYS A 101 23.93 -7.69 10.17
C CYS A 101 25.42 -7.30 10.08
N PRO A 102 25.87 -6.66 8.98
CA PRO A 102 27.27 -6.28 8.82
C PRO A 102 27.72 -5.16 9.79
N VAL A 103 26.77 -4.48 10.43
CA VAL A 103 27.07 -3.36 11.37
C VAL A 103 27.13 -3.83 12.81
N CYS A 104 26.17 -4.65 13.25
CA CYS A 104 26.06 -5.03 14.67
C CYS A 104 26.14 -6.54 14.92
N GLY A 105 26.36 -7.38 13.93
CA GLY A 105 26.45 -8.84 14.06
C GLY A 105 25.14 -9.55 14.40
N ALA A 106 24.03 -8.85 14.58
CA ALA A 106 22.76 -9.47 14.96
C ALA A 106 22.25 -10.40 13.86
N SER A 107 21.85 -11.65 14.23
CA SER A 107 21.25 -12.59 13.32
C SER A 107 19.94 -12.05 12.73
N ARG A 108 19.78 -12.25 11.42
CA ARG A 108 18.58 -11.95 10.64
C ARG A 108 17.40 -12.82 11.03
N TRP A 109 17.65 -14.02 11.54
CA TRP A 109 16.67 -15.08 11.72
C TRP A 109 16.25 -15.25 13.17
N LYS A 110 15.00 -15.69 13.40
CA LYS A 110 14.50 -16.02 14.75
C LYS A 110 15.14 -17.29 15.29
N ASP A 111 15.27 -18.27 14.41
CA ASP A 111 15.94 -19.54 14.67
C ASP A 111 16.86 -19.86 13.48
N ASP A 112 18.16 -19.84 13.73
CA ASP A 112 19.18 -20.06 12.71
C ASP A 112 19.26 -21.54 12.27
N LYS A 113 18.77 -22.46 13.09
CA LYS A 113 18.78 -23.92 12.84
C LYS A 113 17.51 -24.42 12.13
N ALA A 114 16.45 -23.62 12.09
CA ALA A 114 15.19 -24.03 11.48
C ALA A 114 15.31 -24.22 9.97
N ARG A 115 14.75 -25.32 9.43
CA ARG A 115 14.67 -25.57 7.98
C ARG A 115 13.91 -24.46 7.24
N ASN A 116 12.86 -23.88 7.87
CA ASN A 116 12.10 -22.74 7.36
C ASN A 116 12.39 -21.53 8.24
N ARG A 117 13.44 -20.78 7.90
CA ARG A 117 13.88 -19.61 8.67
C ARG A 117 12.85 -18.47 8.59
N SER A 118 12.46 -17.93 9.72
CA SER A 118 11.62 -16.74 9.83
C SER A 118 12.47 -15.53 10.22
N PRO A 119 12.36 -14.38 9.55
CA PRO A 119 13.11 -13.19 9.90
C PRO A 119 12.65 -12.61 11.24
N LYS A 120 13.58 -12.00 11.98
CA LYS A 120 13.28 -11.34 13.26
C LYS A 120 12.41 -10.09 13.05
N LYS A 121 12.68 -9.32 12.00
CA LYS A 121 12.00 -8.05 11.71
C LYS A 121 11.72 -7.90 10.22
N ILE A 122 10.53 -7.39 9.86
CA ILE A 122 10.07 -7.26 8.48
C ILE A 122 9.49 -5.88 8.25
N LEU A 123 10.09 -5.12 7.32
CA LEU A 123 9.50 -3.94 6.69
C LEU A 123 8.54 -4.40 5.59
N ARG A 124 7.36 -3.80 5.54
CA ARG A 124 6.41 -4.01 4.43
C ARG A 124 6.47 -2.84 3.48
N HIS A 125 6.96 -3.09 2.27
CA HIS A 125 7.00 -2.11 1.20
C HIS A 125 5.81 -2.33 0.26
N PHE A 126 5.05 -1.28 0.01
CA PHE A 126 3.88 -1.29 -0.87
C PHE A 126 4.22 -0.57 -2.18
N PRO A 127 4.46 -1.28 -3.30
CA PRO A 127 4.92 -0.67 -4.55
C PRO A 127 3.94 0.39 -5.08
N LEU A 128 4.41 1.64 -5.19
CA LEU A 128 3.61 2.80 -5.55
C LEU A 128 3.12 2.76 -7.01
N ILE A 129 4.02 2.42 -7.96
CA ILE A 129 3.75 2.51 -9.40
C ILE A 129 2.49 1.75 -9.82
N ARG A 130 2.29 0.54 -9.28
CA ARG A 130 1.12 -0.28 -9.61
C ARG A 130 -0.20 0.33 -9.12
N ARG A 131 -0.16 1.05 -8.01
CA ARG A 131 -1.31 1.76 -7.43
C ARG A 131 -1.63 3.00 -8.26
N LEU A 132 -0.62 3.78 -8.61
CA LEU A 132 -0.76 4.95 -9.47
C LEU A 132 -1.34 4.57 -10.83
N LYS A 133 -0.77 3.58 -11.52
CA LYS A 133 -1.29 3.12 -12.82
C LYS A 133 -2.78 2.75 -12.75
N ARG A 134 -3.23 2.19 -11.65
CA ARG A 134 -4.63 1.80 -11.46
C ARG A 134 -5.53 3.01 -11.14
N MET A 135 -5.05 3.93 -10.31
CA MET A 135 -5.74 5.17 -9.98
C MET A 135 -5.94 6.01 -11.25
N PHE A 136 -4.87 6.19 -12.03
CA PHE A 136 -4.91 6.95 -13.28
C PHE A 136 -5.55 6.21 -14.47
N ALA A 137 -5.96 4.96 -14.32
CA ALA A 137 -6.84 4.29 -15.29
C ALA A 137 -8.26 4.89 -15.32
N SER A 138 -8.66 5.61 -14.27
CA SER A 138 -9.90 6.37 -14.23
C SER A 138 -9.71 7.74 -14.88
N LYS A 139 -10.49 8.06 -15.93
CA LYS A 139 -10.47 9.36 -16.61
C LYS A 139 -10.73 10.50 -15.61
N LYS A 140 -11.75 10.35 -14.76
CA LYS A 140 -12.09 11.35 -13.73
C LYS A 140 -10.92 11.64 -12.80
N ILE A 141 -10.26 10.60 -12.27
CA ILE A 141 -9.10 10.77 -11.39
C ILE A 141 -7.93 11.45 -12.12
N SER A 142 -7.70 11.07 -13.38
CA SER A 142 -6.64 11.66 -14.20
C SER A 142 -6.87 13.14 -14.48
N GLU A 143 -8.12 13.57 -14.66
CA GLU A 143 -8.52 14.98 -14.82
C GLU A 143 -8.37 15.76 -13.50
N GLU A 144 -8.80 15.20 -12.38
CA GLU A 144 -8.66 15.82 -11.05
C GLU A 144 -7.19 15.94 -10.62
N ALA A 145 -6.32 15.02 -11.04
CA ALA A 145 -4.88 15.08 -10.76
C ALA A 145 -4.15 16.22 -11.49
N GLN A 146 -4.81 16.97 -12.35
CA GLN A 146 -4.26 18.15 -13.01
C GLN A 146 -4.83 19.46 -12.43
N TRP A 147 -5.67 19.34 -11.40
CA TRP A 147 -6.39 20.47 -10.80
C TRP A 147 -5.45 21.59 -10.33
N HIS A 148 -4.34 21.23 -9.68
CA HIS A 148 -3.37 22.19 -9.13
C HIS A 148 -2.86 23.20 -10.16
N LYS A 149 -2.82 22.84 -11.43
CA LYS A 149 -2.34 23.70 -12.53
C LYS A 149 -3.45 24.25 -13.42
N LEU A 150 -4.46 23.42 -13.75
CA LEU A 150 -5.46 23.75 -14.76
C LEU A 150 -6.72 24.40 -14.18
N LYS A 151 -7.09 24.06 -12.94
CA LYS A 151 -8.37 24.50 -12.35
C LYS A 151 -8.20 25.37 -11.11
N ARG A 152 -7.03 25.33 -10.45
CA ARG A 152 -6.76 26.08 -9.23
C ARG A 152 -6.80 27.58 -9.50
N ARG A 153 -7.53 28.32 -8.64
CA ARG A 153 -7.50 29.77 -8.60
C ARG A 153 -6.68 30.19 -7.39
N ALA A 154 -5.51 30.75 -7.64
CA ALA A 154 -4.69 31.33 -6.57
C ALA A 154 -5.30 32.68 -6.13
N VAL A 155 -5.48 32.83 -4.82
CA VAL A 155 -5.89 34.08 -4.20
C VAL A 155 -4.68 34.70 -3.52
N ALA A 156 -4.46 36.00 -3.73
CA ALA A 156 -3.33 36.67 -3.11
C ALA A 156 -3.43 36.61 -1.58
N ASN A 157 -2.31 36.25 -0.93
CA ASN A 157 -2.21 36.14 0.53
C ASN A 157 -3.03 35.01 1.18
N GLU A 158 -3.58 34.07 0.39
CA GLU A 158 -4.20 32.87 0.91
C GLU A 158 -3.38 31.60 0.57
N LEU A 159 -3.20 30.73 1.57
CA LEU A 159 -2.54 29.43 1.44
C LEU A 159 -3.59 28.34 1.62
N SER A 160 -4.36 28.05 0.59
CA SER A 160 -5.41 27.02 0.61
C SER A 160 -4.94 25.66 0.10
N HIS A 161 -3.79 25.65 -0.58
CA HIS A 161 -3.22 24.43 -1.18
C HIS A 161 -1.69 24.49 -1.16
N PRO A 162 -0.97 23.35 -1.08
CA PRO A 162 0.50 23.34 -1.13
C PRO A 162 1.10 24.07 -2.34
N ALA A 163 0.39 24.14 -3.47
CA ALA A 163 0.80 24.90 -4.65
C ALA A 163 0.78 26.43 -4.48
N ASP A 164 0.21 26.95 -3.40
CA ASP A 164 0.26 28.37 -3.08
C ASP A 164 1.54 28.74 -2.33
N GLY A 165 2.22 27.74 -1.74
CA GLY A 165 3.43 27.94 -0.95
C GLY A 165 4.68 28.24 -1.78
N GLU A 166 5.60 29.01 -1.18
CA GLU A 166 6.86 29.39 -1.85
C GLU A 166 7.74 28.21 -2.24
N ALA A 167 7.75 27.14 -1.45
CA ALA A 167 8.52 25.93 -1.78
C ALA A 167 8.06 25.30 -3.11
N TRP A 168 6.76 25.32 -3.40
CA TRP A 168 6.23 24.83 -4.66
C TRP A 168 6.62 25.75 -5.83
N LYS A 169 6.45 27.05 -5.65
CA LYS A 169 6.79 28.06 -6.66
C LYS A 169 8.29 28.06 -6.97
N ASP A 170 9.13 27.91 -5.94
CA ASP A 170 10.58 27.84 -6.10
C ASP A 170 11.00 26.57 -6.85
N PHE A 171 10.40 25.42 -6.52
CA PHE A 171 10.62 24.20 -7.27
C PHE A 171 10.22 24.34 -8.74
N ASP A 172 9.09 25.00 -9.04
CA ASP A 172 8.63 25.25 -10.42
C ASP A 172 9.62 26.11 -11.20
N ARG A 173 10.18 27.14 -10.57
CA ARG A 173 11.22 27.99 -11.18
C ARG A 173 12.51 27.23 -11.50
N ARG A 174 12.93 26.33 -10.61
CA ARG A 174 14.17 25.55 -10.79
C ARG A 174 13.97 24.37 -11.75
N HIS A 175 12.76 23.88 -11.89
CA HIS A 175 12.46 22.68 -12.68
C HIS A 175 11.31 22.94 -13.67
N GLU A 176 11.48 23.92 -14.52
CA GLU A 176 10.45 24.35 -15.50
C GLU A 176 9.98 23.20 -16.38
N TRP A 177 10.89 22.34 -16.84
CA TRP A 177 10.57 21.14 -17.61
C TRP A 177 9.60 20.20 -16.90
N PHE A 178 9.70 20.11 -15.58
CA PHE A 178 8.79 19.31 -14.76
C PHE A 178 7.47 20.04 -14.55
N ALA A 179 7.52 21.34 -14.31
CA ALA A 179 6.37 22.16 -14.03
C ALA A 179 5.45 22.38 -15.25
N GLN A 180 6.01 22.26 -16.50
CA GLN A 180 5.23 22.44 -17.73
C GLN A 180 4.14 21.38 -17.90
N ASP A 181 4.39 20.11 -17.51
CA ASP A 181 3.40 19.05 -17.62
C ASP A 181 2.57 18.93 -16.34
N PRO A 182 1.26 19.22 -16.38
CA PRO A 182 0.37 19.12 -15.22
C PRO A 182 0.18 17.68 -14.72
N ARG A 183 0.61 16.67 -15.48
CA ARG A 183 0.54 15.26 -15.09
C ARG A 183 1.70 14.82 -14.20
N ASN A 184 2.75 15.64 -14.10
CA ASN A 184 3.85 15.38 -13.20
C ASN A 184 3.37 15.44 -11.74
N MET A 185 3.62 14.35 -11.01
CA MET A 185 3.03 14.14 -9.68
C MET A 185 3.94 14.68 -8.59
N ARG A 186 3.32 15.36 -7.63
CA ARG A 186 3.97 15.86 -6.42
C ARG A 186 3.31 15.24 -5.19
N PHE A 187 4.14 14.73 -4.31
CA PHE A 187 3.70 14.03 -3.12
C PHE A 187 4.13 14.75 -1.86
N GLY A 188 3.22 14.80 -0.89
CA GLY A 188 3.57 14.97 0.50
C GLY A 188 3.88 13.63 1.14
N LEU A 189 4.84 13.62 2.04
CA LEU A 189 5.18 12.47 2.89
C LEU A 189 4.62 12.70 4.29
N ALA A 190 3.84 11.74 4.79
CA ALA A 190 3.33 11.75 6.16
C ALA A 190 3.69 10.45 6.85
N THR A 191 4.13 10.54 8.10
CA THR A 191 4.39 9.38 8.94
C THR A 191 4.10 9.72 10.39
N ASP A 192 3.54 8.76 11.11
CA ASP A 192 3.32 8.85 12.55
C ASP A 192 3.28 7.46 13.17
N GLY A 193 3.59 7.38 14.46
CA GLY A 193 3.58 6.14 15.22
C GLY A 193 2.17 5.79 15.71
N PHE A 194 1.74 4.56 15.53
CA PHE A 194 0.49 4.08 16.12
C PHE A 194 0.63 2.72 16.78
N ASN A 195 -0.16 2.48 17.81
CA ASN A 195 -0.26 1.18 18.47
C ASN A 195 -1.39 0.36 17.84
N PRO A 196 -1.09 -0.73 17.09
CA PRO A 196 -2.12 -1.53 16.42
C PRO A 196 -2.96 -2.39 17.37
N PHE A 197 -2.57 -2.52 18.66
CA PHE A 197 -3.25 -3.38 19.61
C PHE A 197 -4.29 -2.65 20.45
N GLY A 198 -4.37 -1.32 20.35
CA GLY A 198 -5.37 -0.50 21.03
C GLY A 198 -5.27 -0.49 22.57
N LYS A 199 -4.33 -1.23 23.17
CA LYS A 199 -4.11 -1.31 24.60
C LYS A 199 -2.95 -0.42 25.01
N MET A 200 -3.18 0.56 25.89
CA MET A 200 -2.15 1.43 26.44
C MET A 200 -1.09 0.66 27.24
N SER A 201 -1.39 -0.56 27.71
CA SER A 201 -0.47 -1.40 28.50
C SER A 201 0.63 -2.07 27.66
N SER A 202 0.54 -2.03 26.33
CA SER A 202 1.55 -2.60 25.44
C SER A 202 2.27 -1.47 24.72
N ALA A 203 3.51 -1.20 25.08
CA ALA A 203 4.39 -0.25 24.40
C ALA A 203 4.83 -0.81 23.04
N TYR A 204 3.94 -0.73 22.06
CA TYR A 204 4.21 -1.17 20.68
C TYR A 204 3.86 -0.05 19.72
N SER A 205 4.82 0.37 18.92
CA SER A 205 4.63 1.41 17.91
C SER A 205 5.00 0.90 16.52
N MET A 206 4.05 0.96 15.59
CA MET A 206 4.29 0.78 14.16
C MET A 206 4.26 2.15 13.48
N TRP A 207 5.06 2.31 12.41
CA TRP A 207 5.19 3.58 11.71
C TRP A 207 4.82 3.39 10.24
N PRO A 208 3.58 3.65 9.85
CA PRO A 208 3.18 3.73 8.45
C PRO A 208 3.73 5.00 7.82
N VAL A 209 4.18 4.89 6.59
CA VAL A 209 4.57 6.03 5.76
C VAL A 209 3.57 6.15 4.62
N PHE A 210 2.92 7.31 4.53
CA PHE A 210 1.94 7.62 3.52
C PHE A 210 2.47 8.65 2.54
N LEU A 211 2.07 8.48 1.27
CA LEU A 211 2.20 9.49 0.23
C LEU A 211 0.82 10.09 -0.04
N ILE A 212 0.76 11.40 -0.05
CA ILE A 212 -0.43 12.20 -0.35
C ILE A 212 -0.19 12.91 -1.66
N LEU A 213 -1.05 12.71 -2.65
CA LEU A 213 -0.91 13.36 -3.96
C LEU A 213 -1.42 14.80 -3.91
N TYR A 214 -0.51 15.75 -3.92
CA TYR A 214 -0.82 17.19 -3.89
C TYR A 214 -1.26 17.79 -5.23
N ASN A 215 -1.37 16.98 -6.26
CA ASN A 215 -1.95 17.42 -7.54
C ASN A 215 -3.48 17.57 -7.45
N PHE A 216 -4.11 16.87 -6.51
CA PHE A 216 -5.56 16.91 -6.31
C PHE A 216 -6.04 18.20 -5.65
N PRO A 217 -7.32 18.56 -5.82
CA PRO A 217 -7.93 19.63 -5.01
C PRO A 217 -7.92 19.26 -3.51
N PRO A 218 -7.97 20.25 -2.59
CA PRO A 218 -7.88 20.05 -1.14
C PRO A 218 -8.84 19.00 -0.60
N TRP A 219 -10.08 19.00 -1.06
CA TRP A 219 -11.11 18.02 -0.64
C TRP A 219 -10.84 16.58 -1.09
N LEU A 220 -10.04 16.36 -2.13
CA LEU A 220 -9.59 15.03 -2.54
C LEU A 220 -8.23 14.65 -1.92
N CYS A 221 -7.33 15.64 -1.71
CA CYS A 221 -6.04 15.37 -1.07
C CYS A 221 -6.20 14.70 0.29
N MET A 222 -7.17 15.15 1.09
CA MET A 222 -7.36 14.72 2.47
C MET A 222 -8.31 13.52 2.62
N GLU A 223 -8.84 12.99 1.53
CA GLU A 223 -9.66 11.79 1.56
C GLU A 223 -8.81 10.54 1.85
N GLN A 224 -9.21 9.74 2.83
CA GLN A 224 -8.46 8.57 3.31
C GLN A 224 -8.09 7.57 2.20
N PHE A 225 -8.96 7.39 1.20
CA PHE A 225 -8.69 6.47 0.08
C PHE A 225 -7.60 6.97 -0.87
N ASN A 226 -7.24 8.25 -0.82
CA ASN A 226 -6.15 8.85 -1.59
C ASN A 226 -4.80 8.79 -0.84
N PHE A 227 -4.80 8.42 0.43
CA PHE A 227 -3.57 8.19 1.18
C PHE A 227 -2.94 6.87 0.76
N MET A 228 -1.78 6.94 0.16
CA MET A 228 -1.08 5.76 -0.34
C MET A 228 0.00 5.34 0.63
N MET A 229 -0.30 4.36 1.50
CA MET A 229 0.74 3.76 2.34
C MET A 229 1.81 3.14 1.45
N CYS A 230 3.05 3.60 1.54
CA CYS A 230 4.21 3.09 0.80
C CYS A 230 5.10 2.19 1.65
N LEU A 231 5.20 2.45 2.95
CA LEU A 231 5.95 1.62 3.88
C LEU A 231 5.13 1.38 5.14
N LEU A 232 5.40 0.25 5.81
CA LEU A 232 4.97 0.01 7.18
C LEU A 232 6.19 -0.48 7.95
N ILE A 233 6.79 0.43 8.71
CA ILE A 233 7.96 0.17 9.53
C ILE A 233 7.52 -0.62 10.76
N PRO A 234 8.15 -1.77 11.06
CA PRO A 234 7.73 -2.63 12.15
C PRO A 234 8.20 -2.09 13.51
N GLY A 235 7.35 -2.23 14.53
CA GLY A 235 7.73 -2.02 15.92
C GLY A 235 8.73 -3.05 16.47
N PRO A 236 8.81 -3.16 17.81
CA PRO A 236 7.97 -2.45 18.79
C PRO A 236 8.33 -0.98 19.05
N GLU A 237 9.56 -0.58 18.77
CA GLU A 237 10.05 0.77 19.06
C GLU A 237 9.93 1.70 17.84
N CYS A 238 9.90 3.01 18.13
CA CYS A 238 10.05 4.06 17.13
C CYS A 238 11.41 3.92 16.41
N PRO A 239 11.49 4.15 15.10
CA PRO A 239 12.77 4.14 14.35
C PRO A 239 13.78 5.20 14.83
N ARG A 240 13.35 6.20 15.61
CA ARG A 240 14.21 7.28 16.18
C ARG A 240 15.04 7.95 15.07
N LYS A 241 16.38 7.98 15.26
CA LYS A 241 17.35 8.57 14.31
C LYS A 241 17.61 7.69 13.07
N ASP A 242 17.11 6.45 13.07
CA ASP A 242 17.37 5.44 12.03
C ASP A 242 16.35 5.47 10.89
N PHE A 243 15.63 6.59 10.71
CA PHE A 243 14.69 6.75 9.58
C PHE A 243 15.40 6.61 8.22
N ASP A 244 16.64 7.02 8.13
CA ASP A 244 17.44 6.96 6.88
C ASP A 244 17.71 5.52 6.41
N VAL A 245 17.50 4.53 7.27
CA VAL A 245 17.61 3.10 6.92
C VAL A 245 16.41 2.64 6.09
N TYR A 246 15.25 3.27 6.25
CA TYR A 246 13.98 2.90 5.65
C TYR A 246 13.66 3.71 4.40
#